data_1b71dccd45de0c465d8856b64149b6c3
#
_entry.id   1b71dccd45de0c465d8856b64149b6c3
#
_cell.length_a   1.000
_cell.length_b   1.000
_cell.length_c   1.000
_cell.angle_alpha   90.00
_cell.angle_beta   90.00
_cell.angle_gamma   90.00
#
_symmetry.space_group_name_H-M   'P 1'
#
loop_
_entity.id
_entity.type
_entity.pdbx_description
1 polymer ?
#
loop_
_entity_poly.entity_id
_entity_poly.type
_entity_poly.pdbx_seq_one_letter_code
_entity_poly.pdbx_strand_id
1 'polypeptide(L)'
;MAKTDIFRIIAVAVVVAAGLTGCSGERDKGVQSSLNHTEQDTIVRDTIHQNTIDIEEARSDFSQLGSEIGTDTALENRAEDIETAEDELQEHQTEEFLDIAEICALPAGTSVEIGMLPEESIDALFYASEITEEVFTRINGCSYQENDNISLDELSYVRVLHRGFDGTTRIGELIVNSALKEDIIDIMRELYKADYPIEQMVLIDVYGGDDNQSMAANNTSAFNYRMVSGTNKLSNHSYGRAIDINPLYNPYIRTASDGSTLCEPENGAPYINRDEDFTYKIDHSDRCYQLFKEHGFTWGGDWRSVKDYQHFEKKE
;
A
#
# COMPACT_ATOMS: atom_id res chain seq x y z
N MET A 1 37.71 0.82 -15.42
CA MET A 1 36.50 0.79 -16.23
C MET A 1 35.48 -0.01 -15.43
N ALA A 2 34.69 0.68 -14.63
CA ALA A 2 33.63 0.11 -13.81
C ALA A 2 32.38 0.02 -14.68
N LYS A 3 31.83 -1.16 -14.85
CA LYS A 3 30.51 -1.37 -15.45
C LYS A 3 29.49 -0.98 -14.40
N THR A 4 28.80 0.10 -14.65
CA THR A 4 27.62 0.50 -13.91
C THR A 4 26.46 -0.31 -14.48
N ASP A 5 26.05 -1.36 -13.79
CA ASP A 5 24.83 -2.10 -14.10
C ASP A 5 23.64 -1.23 -13.66
N ILE A 6 22.96 -0.66 -14.65
CA ILE A 6 21.74 0.11 -14.47
C ILE A 6 20.61 -0.88 -14.46
N PHE A 7 20.04 -1.18 -13.29
CA PHE A 7 18.79 -1.91 -13.15
C PHE A 7 17.62 -0.98 -13.50
N ARG A 8 16.88 -1.31 -14.54
CA ARG A 8 15.63 -0.65 -14.93
C ARG A 8 14.46 -1.53 -14.50
N ILE A 9 13.48 -0.93 -13.85
CA ILE A 9 12.36 -1.59 -13.19
C ILE A 9 11.04 -1.03 -13.70
N ILE A 10 10.05 -1.92 -13.91
CA ILE A 10 8.74 -1.63 -14.50
C ILE A 10 7.74 -1.12 -13.46
N ALA A 11 7.08 0.01 -13.72
CA ALA A 11 5.90 0.43 -13.00
C ALA A 11 4.83 0.96 -13.97
N VAL A 12 3.61 0.52 -13.83
CA VAL A 12 2.48 0.90 -14.69
C VAL A 12 1.69 2.05 -14.08
N ALA A 13 1.24 2.92 -14.96
CA ALA A 13 0.67 4.22 -14.69
C ALA A 13 -0.62 4.24 -13.87
N VAL A 14 -0.76 5.29 -13.10
CA VAL A 14 -1.90 5.74 -12.32
C VAL A 14 -3.13 5.97 -13.21
N VAL A 15 -4.25 5.32 -12.88
CA VAL A 15 -5.59 5.74 -13.34
C VAL A 15 -6.19 6.66 -12.28
N VAL A 16 -6.11 7.96 -12.50
CA VAL A 16 -6.91 8.96 -11.76
C VAL A 16 -8.31 8.96 -12.35
N ALA A 17 -9.27 8.35 -11.66
CA ALA A 17 -10.68 8.48 -11.97
C ALA A 17 -11.19 9.82 -11.44
N ALA A 18 -11.13 10.87 -12.26
CA ALA A 18 -11.87 12.11 -12.01
C ALA A 18 -13.33 11.89 -12.43
N GLY A 19 -14.23 11.80 -11.46
CA GLY A 19 -15.67 11.78 -11.71
C GLY A 19 -16.15 13.09 -12.28
N LEU A 20 -16.74 13.06 -13.47
CA LEU A 20 -17.61 14.11 -13.98
C LEU A 20 -19.01 13.55 -14.15
N THR A 21 -19.89 14.10 -13.34
CA THR A 21 -21.35 13.95 -13.43
C THR A 21 -21.91 14.61 -14.66
N GLY A 22 -22.77 13.93 -15.41
CA GLY A 22 -23.55 14.52 -16.48
C GLY A 22 -24.75 13.64 -16.84
N CYS A 23 -25.92 14.18 -16.67
CA CYS A 23 -27.26 13.57 -16.72
C CYS A 23 -27.71 13.05 -18.09
N SER A 24 -28.61 12.09 -17.96
CA SER A 24 -29.88 11.85 -18.71
C SER A 24 -29.87 10.94 -19.95
N GLY A 25 -30.71 9.92 -19.90
CA GLY A 25 -31.50 9.45 -21.05
C GLY A 25 -31.51 7.95 -21.28
N GLU A 26 -32.59 7.30 -20.83
CA GLU A 26 -33.32 6.12 -21.37
C GLU A 26 -32.59 4.79 -21.71
N ARG A 27 -33.09 3.80 -21.04
CA ARG A 27 -33.24 2.34 -21.28
C ARG A 27 -32.77 1.76 -22.62
N ASP A 28 -31.88 0.79 -22.56
CA ASP A 28 -32.16 -0.50 -23.19
C ASP A 28 -31.40 -1.65 -22.48
N LYS A 29 -32.05 -2.85 -22.46
CA LYS A 29 -31.56 -4.04 -21.76
C LYS A 29 -30.61 -4.82 -22.67
N GLY A 30 -29.33 -4.86 -22.34
CA GLY A 30 -28.35 -5.77 -22.91
C GLY A 30 -27.53 -6.41 -21.82
N VAL A 31 -27.62 -7.72 -21.67
CA VAL A 31 -26.79 -8.52 -20.77
C VAL A 31 -25.35 -8.44 -21.25
N GLN A 32 -24.52 -7.72 -20.52
CA GLN A 32 -23.10 -7.70 -20.71
C GLN A 32 -22.45 -8.40 -19.51
N SER A 33 -21.98 -9.64 -19.71
CA SER A 33 -21.16 -10.36 -18.73
C SER A 33 -19.82 -9.65 -18.64
N SER A 34 -19.56 -8.99 -17.52
CA SER A 34 -18.23 -8.49 -17.18
C SER A 34 -17.36 -9.69 -16.81
N LEU A 35 -16.34 -9.96 -17.64
CA LEU A 35 -15.25 -10.87 -17.30
C LEU A 35 -14.48 -10.28 -16.11
N ASN A 36 -14.11 -11.14 -15.16
CA ASN A 36 -13.31 -10.74 -14.00
C ASN A 36 -11.91 -10.33 -14.45
N HIS A 37 -11.28 -9.42 -13.72
CA HIS A 37 -9.95 -8.88 -14.04
C HIS A 37 -8.90 -10.00 -14.28
N THR A 38 -8.97 -11.07 -13.49
CA THR A 38 -8.10 -12.26 -13.60
C THR A 38 -8.26 -13.00 -14.95
N GLU A 39 -9.46 -13.02 -15.52
CA GLU A 39 -9.71 -13.65 -16.83
C GLU A 39 -9.19 -12.79 -17.97
N GLN A 40 -9.23 -11.47 -17.84
CA GLN A 40 -8.64 -10.55 -18.84
C GLN A 40 -7.11 -10.65 -18.85
N ASP A 41 -6.45 -10.70 -17.68
CA ASP A 41 -5.01 -10.86 -17.55
C ASP A 41 -4.52 -12.21 -18.13
N THR A 42 -5.29 -13.28 -17.94
CA THR A 42 -4.97 -14.58 -18.51
C THR A 42 -5.07 -14.57 -20.03
N ILE A 43 -6.14 -13.96 -20.59
CA ILE A 43 -6.34 -13.83 -22.04
C ILE A 43 -5.21 -13.02 -22.68
N VAL A 44 -4.78 -11.93 -22.04
CA VAL A 44 -3.67 -11.10 -22.55
C VAL A 44 -2.35 -11.86 -22.52
N ARG A 45 -2.03 -12.59 -21.45
CA ARG A 45 -0.81 -13.42 -21.36
C ARG A 45 -0.79 -14.53 -22.38
N ASP A 46 -1.90 -15.23 -22.57
CA ASP A 46 -2.01 -16.31 -23.54
C ASP A 46 -1.89 -15.77 -24.98
N THR A 47 -2.45 -14.60 -25.26
CA THR A 47 -2.34 -13.93 -26.56
C THR A 47 -0.90 -13.50 -26.85
N ILE A 48 -0.18 -12.95 -25.88
CA ILE A 48 1.23 -12.54 -26.02
C ILE A 48 2.11 -13.78 -26.23
N HIS A 49 1.88 -14.84 -25.45
CA HIS A 49 2.65 -16.10 -25.59
C HIS A 49 2.43 -16.75 -26.95
N GLN A 50 1.19 -16.77 -27.47
CA GLN A 50 0.87 -17.30 -28.79
C GLN A 50 1.52 -16.47 -29.91
N ASN A 51 1.45 -15.15 -29.83
CA ASN A 51 2.08 -14.26 -30.80
C ASN A 51 3.61 -14.44 -30.83
N THR A 52 4.26 -14.70 -29.70
CA THR A 52 5.71 -14.95 -29.62
C THR A 52 6.08 -16.27 -30.31
N ILE A 53 5.26 -17.32 -30.12
CA ILE A 53 5.44 -18.61 -30.77
C ILE A 53 5.29 -18.48 -32.30
N ASP A 54 4.27 -17.77 -32.75
CA ASP A 54 3.99 -17.56 -34.18
C ASP A 54 5.11 -16.77 -34.86
N ILE A 55 5.79 -15.84 -34.16
CA ILE A 55 6.95 -15.10 -34.67
C ILE A 55 8.20 -16.01 -34.77
N GLU A 56 8.42 -16.90 -33.78
CA GLU A 56 9.55 -17.84 -33.82
C GLU A 56 9.39 -18.91 -34.92
N GLU A 57 8.17 -19.42 -35.13
CA GLU A 57 7.86 -20.33 -36.25
C GLU A 57 8.07 -19.65 -37.61
N ALA A 58 7.59 -18.39 -37.78
CA ALA A 58 7.80 -17.61 -39.00
C ALA A 58 9.29 -17.35 -39.28
N ARG A 59 10.12 -17.11 -38.24
CA ARG A 59 11.58 -16.99 -38.37
C ARG A 59 12.26 -18.29 -38.81
N SER A 60 11.80 -19.43 -38.28
CA SER A 60 12.32 -20.74 -38.65
C SER A 60 12.07 -21.06 -40.15
N ASP A 61 10.85 -20.79 -40.61
CA ASP A 61 10.45 -21.00 -42.00
C ASP A 61 11.21 -20.07 -42.96
N PHE A 62 11.48 -18.82 -42.55
CA PHE A 62 12.23 -17.85 -43.34
C PHE A 62 13.71 -18.24 -43.51
N SER A 63 14.33 -18.82 -42.47
CA SER A 63 15.72 -19.27 -42.51
C SER A 63 15.92 -20.48 -43.44
N GLN A 64 14.88 -21.29 -43.66
CA GLN A 64 14.91 -22.43 -44.63
C GLN A 64 14.66 -21.99 -46.07
N LEU A 65 13.85 -20.92 -46.30
CA LEU A 65 13.59 -20.42 -47.66
C LEU A 65 14.75 -19.59 -48.24
N GLY A 66 15.58 -18.96 -47.39
CA GLY A 66 16.68 -18.09 -47.83
C GLY A 66 17.82 -18.77 -48.57
N SER A 67 17.80 -20.11 -48.76
CA SER A 67 18.84 -20.87 -49.45
C SER A 67 18.53 -21.17 -50.94
N GLU A 68 17.36 -20.86 -51.46
CA GLU A 68 16.94 -21.31 -52.79
C GLU A 68 16.41 -20.25 -53.78
N ILE A 69 16.24 -18.95 -53.44
CA ILE A 69 15.63 -18.00 -54.38
C ILE A 69 16.42 -16.68 -54.46
N GLY A 70 16.76 -16.33 -55.71
CA GLY A 70 17.42 -15.07 -56.04
C GLY A 70 16.56 -13.82 -55.76
N THR A 71 17.23 -12.69 -55.64
CA THR A 71 16.74 -11.34 -55.30
C THR A 71 15.38 -10.98 -55.94
N ASP A 72 14.35 -10.90 -55.07
CA ASP A 72 13.05 -10.34 -55.43
C ASP A 72 12.70 -9.19 -54.48
N THR A 73 12.35 -8.04 -55.05
CA THR A 73 12.00 -6.77 -54.37
C THR A 73 10.84 -6.94 -53.40
N ALA A 74 10.05 -8.01 -53.52
CA ALA A 74 8.96 -8.35 -52.60
C ALA A 74 9.45 -8.85 -51.23
N LEU A 75 10.67 -9.38 -51.14
CA LEU A 75 11.30 -9.84 -49.92
C LEU A 75 11.89 -8.67 -49.09
N GLU A 76 12.44 -7.65 -49.78
CA GLU A 76 12.97 -6.45 -49.15
C GLU A 76 11.82 -5.62 -48.48
N ASN A 77 10.70 -5.46 -49.16
CA ASN A 77 9.52 -4.76 -48.60
C ASN A 77 8.93 -5.51 -47.39
N ARG A 78 9.01 -6.85 -47.37
CA ARG A 78 8.50 -7.64 -46.26
C ARG A 78 9.44 -7.66 -45.05
N ALA A 79 10.74 -7.48 -45.25
CA ALA A 79 11.72 -7.28 -44.20
C ALA A 79 11.58 -5.89 -43.54
N GLU A 80 11.30 -4.85 -44.32
CA GLU A 80 10.99 -3.50 -43.82
C GLU A 80 9.68 -3.49 -43.02
N ASP A 81 8.64 -4.23 -43.47
CA ASP A 81 7.38 -4.36 -42.75
C ASP A 81 7.53 -5.08 -41.38
N ILE A 82 8.46 -6.06 -41.30
CA ILE A 82 8.76 -6.78 -40.03
C ILE A 82 9.59 -5.89 -39.10
N GLU A 83 10.56 -5.15 -39.61
CA GLU A 83 11.40 -4.23 -38.82
C GLU A 83 10.54 -3.05 -38.27
N THR A 84 9.58 -2.56 -39.07
CA THR A 84 8.62 -1.55 -38.63
C THR A 84 7.65 -2.08 -37.56
N ALA A 85 7.21 -3.33 -37.69
CA ALA A 85 6.35 -3.98 -36.69
C ALA A 85 7.11 -4.32 -35.38
N GLU A 86 8.41 -4.64 -35.46
CA GLU A 86 9.26 -4.85 -34.29
C GLU A 86 9.54 -3.51 -33.58
N ASP A 87 9.72 -2.42 -34.31
CA ASP A 87 9.88 -1.07 -33.76
C ASP A 87 8.57 -0.54 -33.13
N GLU A 88 7.41 -0.77 -33.77
CA GLU A 88 6.10 -0.43 -33.21
C GLU A 88 5.75 -1.28 -31.98
N LEU A 89 6.18 -2.56 -31.92
CA LEU A 89 6.06 -3.42 -30.74
C LEU A 89 7.01 -2.99 -29.63
N GLN A 90 8.21 -2.51 -29.94
CA GLN A 90 9.13 -1.93 -28.97
C GLN A 90 8.67 -0.55 -28.48
N GLU A 91 8.08 0.30 -29.33
CA GLU A 91 7.49 1.59 -28.90
C GLU A 91 6.25 1.41 -28.03
N HIS A 92 5.45 0.34 -28.20
CA HIS A 92 4.30 0.04 -27.33
C HIS A 92 4.68 -0.70 -26.05
N GLN A 93 5.93 -1.16 -25.91
CA GLN A 93 6.45 -1.84 -24.72
C GLN A 93 7.39 -0.98 -23.88
N THR A 94 7.59 0.28 -24.18
CA THR A 94 8.16 1.24 -23.24
C THR A 94 7.08 1.64 -22.22
N GLU A 95 6.58 0.67 -21.45
CA GLU A 95 6.00 0.99 -20.14
C GLU A 95 7.07 1.79 -19.39
N GLU A 96 6.75 2.99 -19.00
CA GLU A 96 7.62 3.89 -18.25
C GLU A 96 7.87 3.25 -16.88
N PHE A 97 9.07 2.69 -16.71
CA PHE A 97 9.47 2.07 -15.44
C PHE A 97 9.86 3.17 -14.46
N LEU A 98 9.12 3.30 -13.37
CA LEU A 98 9.55 4.11 -12.24
C LEU A 98 10.76 3.43 -11.59
N ASP A 99 11.83 4.16 -11.35
CA ASP A 99 12.91 3.65 -10.52
C ASP A 99 12.51 3.72 -9.02
N ILE A 100 13.30 3.09 -8.15
CA ILE A 100 13.02 3.08 -6.70
C ILE A 100 12.96 4.51 -6.14
N ALA A 101 13.79 5.43 -6.65
CA ALA A 101 13.79 6.82 -6.19
C ALA A 101 12.49 7.53 -6.58
N GLU A 102 11.97 7.27 -7.76
CA GLU A 102 10.67 7.79 -8.21
C GLU A 102 9.52 7.25 -7.34
N ILE A 103 9.52 5.93 -7.06
CA ILE A 103 8.52 5.32 -6.15
C ILE A 103 8.62 5.93 -4.73
N CYS A 104 9.84 6.11 -4.21
CA CYS A 104 10.06 6.75 -2.92
C CYS A 104 9.56 8.20 -2.87
N ALA A 105 9.54 8.91 -4.00
CA ALA A 105 9.06 10.29 -4.10
C ALA A 105 7.53 10.40 -4.19
N LEU A 106 6.82 9.32 -4.48
CA LEU A 106 5.35 9.35 -4.59
C LEU A 106 4.71 9.63 -3.21
N PRO A 107 3.59 10.34 -3.16
CA PRO A 107 2.84 10.55 -1.93
C PRO A 107 2.36 9.23 -1.30
N ALA A 108 2.26 9.18 0.03
CA ALA A 108 1.59 8.09 0.71
C ALA A 108 0.11 7.99 0.29
N GLY A 109 -0.43 6.78 0.28
CA GLY A 109 -1.75 6.45 -0.26
C GLY A 109 -1.76 6.19 -1.79
N THR A 110 -0.66 6.50 -2.51
CA THR A 110 -0.55 6.19 -3.93
C THR A 110 -0.48 4.69 -4.16
N SER A 111 -1.29 4.19 -5.09
CA SER A 111 -1.18 2.80 -5.59
C SER A 111 -0.01 2.67 -6.55
N VAL A 112 0.74 1.59 -6.43
CA VAL A 112 1.91 1.30 -7.27
C VAL A 112 1.88 -0.15 -7.77
N GLU A 113 2.23 -0.34 -9.02
CA GLU A 113 2.44 -1.66 -9.62
C GLU A 113 3.92 -2.03 -9.48
N ILE A 114 4.20 -3.05 -8.67
CA ILE A 114 5.57 -3.50 -8.39
C ILE A 114 5.80 -4.97 -8.70
N GLY A 115 4.88 -5.58 -9.47
CA GLY A 115 4.81 -7.03 -9.68
C GLY A 115 6.02 -7.69 -10.34
N MET A 116 6.97 -6.92 -10.86
CA MET A 116 8.19 -7.42 -11.52
C MET A 116 9.49 -6.96 -10.82
N LEU A 117 9.39 -6.27 -9.68
CA LEU A 117 10.56 -5.86 -8.90
C LEU A 117 11.25 -7.07 -8.27
N PRO A 118 12.59 -7.16 -8.32
CA PRO A 118 13.34 -8.09 -7.47
C PRO A 118 13.01 -7.84 -5.99
N GLU A 119 13.00 -8.90 -5.18
CA GLU A 119 12.69 -8.82 -3.74
C GLU A 119 13.57 -7.79 -3.02
N GLU A 120 14.86 -7.72 -3.36
CA GLU A 120 15.82 -6.74 -2.82
C GLU A 120 15.39 -5.29 -3.09
N SER A 121 14.78 -5.04 -4.25
CA SER A 121 14.25 -3.73 -4.63
C SER A 121 12.97 -3.38 -3.87
N ILE A 122 12.11 -4.37 -3.64
CA ILE A 122 10.91 -4.22 -2.81
C ILE A 122 11.32 -3.94 -1.36
N ASP A 123 12.31 -4.66 -0.83
CA ASP A 123 12.83 -4.45 0.53
C ASP A 123 13.38 -3.04 0.73
N ALA A 124 13.97 -2.42 -0.30
CA ALA A 124 14.44 -1.04 -0.25
C ALA A 124 13.33 0.02 -0.12
N LEU A 125 12.07 -0.34 -0.37
CA LEU A 125 10.90 0.52 -0.19
C LEU A 125 10.38 0.54 1.27
N PHE A 126 11.00 -0.24 2.16
CA PHE A 126 10.74 -0.25 3.61
C PHE A 126 11.91 0.41 4.32
N TYR A 127 11.77 1.67 4.66
CA TYR A 127 12.87 2.43 5.26
C TYR A 127 12.38 3.47 6.27
N ALA A 128 13.30 3.94 7.10
CA ALA A 128 13.09 5.07 7.99
C ALA A 128 14.10 6.17 7.71
N SER A 129 13.70 7.40 7.97
CA SER A 129 14.54 8.59 7.95
C SER A 129 14.30 9.46 9.19
N GLU A 130 15.15 10.44 9.39
CA GLU A 130 14.88 11.55 10.30
C GLU A 130 13.65 12.34 9.80
N ILE A 131 13.05 13.15 10.70
CA ILE A 131 12.00 14.08 10.33
C ILE A 131 12.61 15.21 9.50
N THR A 132 12.37 15.17 8.19
CA THR A 132 12.87 16.22 7.27
C THR A 132 12.07 17.51 7.43
N GLU A 133 12.58 18.63 6.90
CA GLU A 133 11.85 19.91 6.87
C GLU A 133 10.48 19.80 6.19
N GLU A 134 10.39 18.97 5.15
CA GLU A 134 9.12 18.70 4.45
C GLU A 134 8.11 18.00 5.36
N VAL A 135 8.54 16.92 6.03
CA VAL A 135 7.68 16.18 6.98
C VAL A 135 7.32 17.08 8.16
N PHE A 136 8.30 17.82 8.70
CA PHE A 136 8.04 18.76 9.79
C PHE A 136 6.98 19.81 9.43
N THR A 137 7.05 20.38 8.24
CA THR A 137 6.05 21.34 7.76
C THR A 137 4.63 20.77 7.75
N ARG A 138 4.49 19.48 7.46
CA ARG A 138 3.19 18.79 7.44
C ARG A 138 2.62 18.56 8.83
N ILE A 139 3.46 18.22 9.81
CA ILE A 139 3.04 17.79 11.15
C ILE A 139 2.99 18.94 12.17
N ASN A 140 3.75 20.01 11.96
CA ASN A 140 3.90 21.10 12.91
C ASN A 140 2.59 21.89 13.11
N GLY A 141 2.15 21.99 14.35
CA GLY A 141 0.87 22.62 14.71
C GLY A 141 -0.35 21.71 14.48
N CYS A 142 -0.14 20.45 14.05
CA CYS A 142 -1.15 19.44 13.83
C CYS A 142 -0.92 18.25 14.78
N SER A 143 -0.33 17.15 14.29
CA SER A 143 0.03 16.00 15.14
C SER A 143 1.24 16.28 16.04
N TYR A 144 2.10 17.21 15.71
CA TYR A 144 3.23 17.65 16.52
C TYR A 144 3.06 19.08 17.01
N GLN A 145 3.38 19.32 18.28
CA GLN A 145 3.48 20.64 18.90
C GLN A 145 4.77 20.69 19.70
N GLU A 146 5.42 21.87 19.78
CA GLU A 146 6.59 22.06 20.65
C GLU A 146 6.22 21.72 22.09
N ASN A 147 7.01 20.85 22.72
CA ASN A 147 6.71 20.29 24.03
C ASN A 147 7.97 19.81 24.74
N ASP A 148 7.89 19.52 26.05
CA ASP A 148 8.99 19.04 26.88
C ASP A 148 9.03 17.50 27.02
N ASN A 149 8.17 16.74 26.29
CA ASN A 149 7.99 15.30 26.50
C ASN A 149 8.63 14.44 25.41
N ILE A 150 8.71 14.93 24.18
CA ILE A 150 9.26 14.24 23.03
C ILE A 150 9.86 15.25 22.06
N SER A 151 11.12 15.07 21.71
CA SER A 151 11.80 15.86 20.69
C SER A 151 11.66 15.24 19.30
N LEU A 152 11.89 16.02 18.24
CA LEU A 152 11.88 15.52 16.87
C LEU A 152 12.95 14.44 16.62
N ASP A 153 14.12 14.55 17.30
CA ASP A 153 15.21 13.59 17.18
C ASP A 153 14.85 12.20 17.73
N GLU A 154 13.85 12.12 18.61
CA GLU A 154 13.33 10.85 19.13
C GLU A 154 12.27 10.23 18.22
N LEU A 155 11.92 10.90 17.12
CA LEU A 155 10.94 10.43 16.13
C LEU A 155 11.65 10.09 14.81
N SER A 156 11.12 9.08 14.13
CA SER A 156 11.53 8.70 12.78
C SER A 156 10.31 8.65 11.85
N TYR A 157 10.49 9.16 10.65
CA TYR A 157 9.55 9.00 9.55
C TYR A 157 9.80 7.66 8.87
N VAL A 158 8.78 6.84 8.77
CA VAL A 158 8.83 5.48 8.23
C VAL A 158 8.01 5.42 6.95
N ARG A 159 8.59 4.85 5.90
CA ARG A 159 7.93 4.56 4.63
C ARG A 159 7.88 3.05 4.43
N VAL A 160 6.74 2.56 3.99
CA VAL A 160 6.49 1.14 3.79
C VAL A 160 5.53 0.92 2.63
N LEU A 161 5.41 -0.33 2.20
CA LEU A 161 4.32 -0.76 1.33
C LEU A 161 3.26 -1.49 2.17
N HIS A 162 2.01 -1.40 1.75
CA HIS A 162 0.93 -2.21 2.31
C HIS A 162 -0.04 -2.68 1.23
N ARG A 163 -0.81 -3.74 1.52
CA ARG A 163 -1.91 -4.20 0.66
C ARG A 163 -3.19 -3.50 1.04
N GLY A 164 -3.79 -2.75 0.11
CA GLY A 164 -5.13 -2.22 0.27
C GLY A 164 -6.20 -3.33 0.33
N PHE A 165 -7.40 -3.00 0.75
CA PHE A 165 -8.52 -3.95 0.78
C PHE A 165 -8.98 -4.41 -0.60
N ASP A 166 -8.62 -3.66 -1.63
CA ASP A 166 -8.79 -4.00 -3.04
C ASP A 166 -7.65 -4.86 -3.61
N GLY A 167 -6.68 -5.25 -2.76
CA GLY A 167 -5.51 -6.04 -3.14
C GLY A 167 -4.40 -5.24 -3.82
N THR A 168 -4.57 -3.92 -4.03
CA THR A 168 -3.52 -3.09 -4.62
C THR A 168 -2.37 -2.86 -3.63
N THR A 169 -1.15 -2.76 -4.15
CA THR A 169 -0.01 -2.27 -3.36
C THR A 169 -0.07 -0.76 -3.26
N ARG A 170 0.07 -0.25 -2.05
CA ARG A 170 0.07 1.19 -1.76
C ARG A 170 1.27 1.59 -0.94
N ILE A 171 1.68 2.83 -1.11
CA ILE A 171 2.72 3.45 -0.28
C ILE A 171 2.08 3.90 1.03
N GLY A 172 2.64 3.44 2.15
CA GLY A 172 2.27 3.86 3.49
C GLY A 172 3.31 4.76 4.13
N GLU A 173 2.89 5.56 5.11
CA GLU A 173 3.75 6.39 5.93
C GLU A 173 3.30 6.40 7.38
N LEU A 174 4.28 6.38 8.30
CA LEU A 174 4.07 6.49 9.74
C LEU A 174 5.15 7.39 10.35
N ILE A 175 4.88 7.96 11.51
CA ILE A 175 5.90 8.52 12.39
C ILE A 175 5.90 7.70 13.67
N VAL A 176 7.07 7.19 14.05
CA VAL A 176 7.23 6.34 15.24
C VAL A 176 8.42 6.78 16.07
N ASN A 177 8.50 6.32 17.31
CA ASN A 177 9.70 6.52 18.11
C ASN A 177 10.92 5.88 17.43
N SER A 178 12.05 6.59 17.37
CA SER A 178 13.26 6.14 16.70
C SER A 178 13.80 4.81 17.24
N ALA A 179 13.51 4.50 18.50
CA ALA A 179 13.86 3.20 19.10
C ALA A 179 13.03 2.02 18.58
N LEU A 180 11.89 2.29 17.93
CA LEU A 180 10.97 1.26 17.44
C LEU A 180 10.95 1.13 15.91
N LYS A 181 11.68 1.98 15.19
CA LYS A 181 11.60 2.07 13.73
C LYS A 181 11.92 0.75 13.02
N GLU A 182 12.93 0.02 13.49
CA GLU A 182 13.32 -1.27 12.88
C GLU A 182 12.25 -2.34 13.13
N ASP A 183 11.72 -2.43 14.36
CA ASP A 183 10.61 -3.34 14.66
C ASP A 183 9.41 -3.08 13.75
N ILE A 184 9.07 -1.80 13.53
CA ILE A 184 7.92 -1.42 12.69
C ILE A 184 8.17 -1.73 11.22
N ILE A 185 9.37 -1.43 10.71
CA ILE A 185 9.77 -1.80 9.34
C ILE A 185 9.64 -3.31 9.13
N ASP A 186 10.17 -4.11 10.06
CA ASP A 186 10.13 -5.56 9.95
C ASP A 186 8.70 -6.09 10.01
N ILE A 187 7.88 -5.61 10.96
CA ILE A 187 6.47 -5.98 11.06
C ILE A 187 5.72 -5.65 9.77
N MET A 188 5.86 -4.43 9.25
CA MET A 188 5.13 -3.99 8.05
C MET A 188 5.59 -4.76 6.81
N ARG A 189 6.88 -5.08 6.70
CA ARG A 189 7.42 -5.91 5.62
C ARG A 189 6.83 -7.32 5.66
N GLU A 190 6.78 -7.94 6.84
CA GLU A 190 6.20 -9.28 6.99
C GLU A 190 4.68 -9.30 6.76
N LEU A 191 3.95 -8.25 7.18
CA LEU A 191 2.53 -8.10 6.86
C LEU A 191 2.32 -7.95 5.35
N TYR A 192 3.16 -7.15 4.69
CA TYR A 192 3.10 -6.97 3.24
C TYR A 192 3.37 -8.29 2.49
N LYS A 193 4.42 -9.05 2.89
CA LYS A 193 4.75 -10.37 2.31
C LYS A 193 3.65 -11.40 2.53
N ALA A 194 2.87 -11.27 3.60
CA ALA A 194 1.72 -12.13 3.90
C ALA A 194 0.41 -11.67 3.23
N ASP A 195 0.46 -10.67 2.35
CA ASP A 195 -0.72 -10.04 1.74
C ASP A 195 -1.76 -9.56 2.77
N TYR A 196 -1.28 -9.18 3.98
CA TYR A 196 -2.17 -8.72 5.05
C TYR A 196 -2.83 -7.39 4.69
N PRO A 197 -4.16 -7.30 4.70
CA PRO A 197 -4.86 -6.12 4.23
C PRO A 197 -4.82 -4.98 5.25
N ILE A 198 -4.34 -3.81 4.82
CA ILE A 198 -4.41 -2.53 5.54
C ILE A 198 -5.02 -1.52 4.58
N GLU A 199 -6.17 -0.92 4.95
CA GLU A 199 -6.92 -0.10 3.99
C GLU A 199 -6.21 1.20 3.66
N GLN A 200 -5.76 1.93 4.68
CA GLN A 200 -5.04 3.19 4.55
C GLN A 200 -3.90 3.27 5.57
N MET A 201 -2.84 3.98 5.21
CA MET A 201 -1.70 4.25 6.08
C MET A 201 -1.07 5.58 5.68
N VAL A 202 -1.65 6.67 6.14
CA VAL A 202 -1.17 8.04 5.95
C VAL A 202 -1.04 8.76 7.29
N LEU A 203 -0.23 9.83 7.36
CA LEU A 203 -0.11 10.60 8.59
C LEU A 203 -1.49 11.14 9.01
N ILE A 204 -1.75 11.15 10.32
CA ILE A 204 -3.00 11.65 10.90
C ILE A 204 -3.25 13.12 10.56
N ASP A 205 -2.22 13.83 10.16
CA ASP A 205 -2.23 15.22 9.72
C ASP A 205 -3.12 15.46 8.50
N VAL A 206 -3.32 14.44 7.65
CA VAL A 206 -4.31 14.44 6.55
C VAL A 206 -5.73 14.65 7.07
N TYR A 207 -5.97 14.24 8.32
CA TYR A 207 -7.25 14.39 9.04
C TYR A 207 -7.22 15.56 10.05
N GLY A 208 -6.24 16.47 9.93
CA GLY A 208 -6.08 17.60 10.84
C GLY A 208 -5.69 17.21 12.27
N GLY A 209 -5.08 16.04 12.46
CA GLY A 209 -4.73 15.51 13.79
C GLY A 209 -5.93 14.96 14.57
N ASP A 210 -7.12 14.84 13.94
CA ASP A 210 -8.35 14.34 14.56
C ASP A 210 -8.41 12.81 14.50
N ASP A 211 -8.23 12.16 15.67
CA ASP A 211 -8.27 10.71 15.80
C ASP A 211 -9.59 10.10 15.29
N ASN A 212 -10.73 10.74 15.62
CA ASN A 212 -12.03 10.17 15.25
C ASN A 212 -12.22 10.17 13.74
N GLN A 213 -11.78 11.22 13.05
CA GLN A 213 -11.84 11.27 11.58
C GLN A 213 -10.89 10.25 10.96
N SER A 214 -9.67 10.13 11.48
CA SER A 214 -8.67 9.15 11.02
C SER A 214 -9.18 7.72 11.22
N MET A 215 -9.65 7.37 12.42
CA MET A 215 -10.22 6.05 12.72
C MET A 215 -11.46 5.74 11.89
N ALA A 216 -12.37 6.72 11.71
CA ALA A 216 -13.57 6.54 10.91
C ALA A 216 -13.29 6.30 9.42
N ALA A 217 -12.17 6.80 8.93
CA ALA A 217 -11.65 6.53 7.58
C ALA A 217 -10.83 5.22 7.49
N ASN A 218 -10.77 4.45 8.57
CA ASN A 218 -9.97 3.22 8.69
C ASN A 218 -8.47 3.44 8.42
N ASN A 219 -7.94 4.59 8.83
CA ASN A 219 -6.53 4.92 8.65
C ASN A 219 -5.66 4.33 9.75
N THR A 220 -4.74 3.45 9.38
CA THR A 220 -3.67 2.97 10.26
C THR A 220 -2.73 4.14 10.55
N SER A 221 -2.48 4.43 11.83
CA SER A 221 -1.71 5.61 12.27
C SER A 221 -0.86 5.32 13.51
N ALA A 222 0.13 6.16 13.78
CA ALA A 222 1.03 5.98 14.91
C ALA A 222 1.15 7.26 15.75
N PHE A 223 2.00 8.21 15.38
CA PHE A 223 2.26 9.41 16.17
C PHE A 223 1.10 10.42 16.12
N ASN A 224 0.68 10.87 17.29
CA ASN A 224 -0.21 12.01 17.47
C ASN A 224 -0.02 12.56 18.89
N TYR A 225 0.51 13.78 19.03
CA TYR A 225 0.79 14.40 20.33
C TYR A 225 -0.51 14.90 20.99
N ARG A 226 -1.08 14.08 21.85
CA ARG A 226 -2.35 14.36 22.55
C ARG A 226 -2.48 13.66 23.90
N MET A 227 -3.38 14.14 24.71
CA MET A 227 -3.80 13.43 25.92
C MET A 227 -4.70 12.23 25.58
N VAL A 228 -4.68 11.23 26.45
CA VAL A 228 -5.72 10.19 26.44
C VAL A 228 -7.07 10.85 26.75
N SER A 229 -8.08 10.57 25.95
CA SER A 229 -9.42 11.17 26.04
C SER A 229 -9.97 11.13 27.47
N GLY A 230 -10.39 12.29 28.00
CA GLY A 230 -10.95 12.45 29.34
C GLY A 230 -9.94 12.34 30.48
N THR A 231 -8.63 12.41 30.21
CA THR A 231 -7.57 12.33 31.22
C THR A 231 -6.54 13.45 31.06
N ASN A 232 -5.64 13.59 32.04
CA ASN A 232 -4.46 14.48 31.98
C ASN A 232 -3.17 13.66 31.68
N LYS A 233 -3.28 12.46 31.14
CA LYS A 233 -2.16 11.59 30.81
C LYS A 233 -1.91 11.65 29.31
N LEU A 234 -0.66 11.83 28.89
CA LEU A 234 -0.28 11.72 27.49
C LEU A 234 -0.52 10.29 26.98
N SER A 235 -1.02 10.18 25.77
CA SER A 235 -1.15 8.93 25.04
C SER A 235 0.23 8.36 24.67
N ASN A 236 0.35 7.04 24.52
CA ASN A 236 1.57 6.43 23.96
C ASN A 236 1.79 6.82 22.49
N HIS A 237 0.75 7.21 21.77
CA HIS A 237 0.87 7.85 20.44
C HIS A 237 1.66 9.16 20.51
N SER A 238 1.59 9.92 21.60
CA SER A 238 2.36 11.15 21.79
C SER A 238 3.88 10.93 21.84
N TYR A 239 4.31 9.70 22.11
CA TYR A 239 5.71 9.30 22.15
C TYR A 239 6.11 8.49 20.91
N GLY A 240 5.22 8.32 19.92
CA GLY A 240 5.44 7.44 18.77
C GLY A 240 5.57 5.96 19.14
N ARG A 241 5.04 5.55 20.31
CA ARG A 241 5.20 4.21 20.89
C ARG A 241 3.93 3.35 20.78
N ALA A 242 2.95 3.82 20.04
CA ALA A 242 1.72 3.10 19.76
C ALA A 242 1.35 3.21 18.30
N ILE A 243 0.68 2.17 17.79
CA ILE A 243 0.17 2.08 16.43
C ILE A 243 -1.23 1.49 16.48
N ASP A 244 -2.14 2.09 15.73
CA ASP A 244 -3.51 1.61 15.54
C ASP A 244 -3.65 1.03 14.13
N ILE A 245 -4.07 -0.23 14.01
CA ILE A 245 -4.20 -0.98 12.76
C ILE A 245 -5.67 -1.19 12.43
N ASN A 246 -6.10 -0.76 11.23
CA ASN A 246 -7.47 -0.92 10.71
C ASN A 246 -8.54 -0.57 11.77
N PRO A 247 -8.55 0.68 12.28
CA PRO A 247 -9.31 1.07 13.47
C PRO A 247 -10.82 0.95 13.32
N LEU A 248 -11.39 1.13 12.13
CA LEU A 248 -12.82 0.97 11.89
C LEU A 248 -13.32 -0.44 12.24
N TYR A 249 -12.54 -1.46 11.85
CA TYR A 249 -12.87 -2.87 12.09
C TYR A 249 -12.41 -3.37 13.46
N ASN A 250 -11.56 -2.61 14.14
CA ASN A 250 -10.96 -2.96 15.42
C ASN A 250 -11.12 -1.82 16.44
N PRO A 251 -12.38 -1.42 16.73
CA PRO A 251 -12.63 -0.20 17.48
C PRO A 251 -12.18 -0.26 18.95
N TYR A 252 -11.96 0.92 19.54
CA TYR A 252 -11.90 1.08 20.97
C TYR A 252 -13.30 0.95 21.57
N ILE A 253 -13.43 0.20 22.66
CA ILE A 253 -14.71 -0.08 23.32
C ILE A 253 -14.57 0.12 24.83
N ARG A 254 -15.48 0.86 25.43
CA ARG A 254 -15.62 0.93 26.88
C ARG A 254 -17.07 0.99 27.31
N THR A 255 -17.35 0.51 28.53
CA THR A 255 -18.63 0.70 29.17
C THR A 255 -18.62 2.03 29.92
N ALA A 256 -19.55 2.91 29.59
CA ALA A 256 -19.78 4.17 30.30
C ALA A 256 -20.45 3.95 31.68
N SER A 257 -20.44 4.96 32.51
CA SER A 257 -21.00 4.88 33.88
C SER A 257 -22.51 4.62 33.93
N ASP A 258 -23.21 4.93 32.87
CA ASP A 258 -24.66 4.67 32.70
C ASP A 258 -24.96 3.28 32.14
N GLY A 259 -23.92 2.48 31.87
CA GLY A 259 -24.01 1.12 31.31
C GLY A 259 -24.07 1.10 29.79
N SER A 260 -24.05 2.23 29.10
CA SER A 260 -23.96 2.26 27.65
C SER A 260 -22.57 1.85 27.16
N THR A 261 -22.50 1.34 25.93
CA THR A 261 -21.22 1.03 25.26
C THR A 261 -20.80 2.23 24.43
N LEU A 262 -19.61 2.76 24.71
CA LEU A 262 -18.95 3.74 23.87
C LEU A 262 -18.03 3.01 22.90
N CYS A 263 -18.11 3.36 21.63
CA CYS A 263 -17.32 2.82 20.52
C CYS A 263 -16.63 3.97 19.79
N GLU A 264 -15.33 3.87 19.61
CA GLU A 264 -14.54 4.83 18.83
C GLU A 264 -13.71 4.06 17.77
N PRO A 265 -13.88 4.38 16.46
CA PRO A 265 -14.81 5.37 15.90
C PRO A 265 -16.29 4.92 16.00
N GLU A 266 -17.23 5.87 15.98
CA GLU A 266 -18.67 5.57 16.12
C GLU A 266 -19.18 4.63 15.04
N ASN A 267 -18.71 4.77 13.80
CA ASN A 267 -19.04 3.91 12.67
C ASN A 267 -18.42 2.50 12.76
N GLY A 268 -17.54 2.24 13.76
CA GLY A 268 -17.04 0.91 14.14
C GLY A 268 -18.04 0.07 14.94
N ALA A 269 -19.20 0.63 15.32
CA ALA A 269 -20.24 -0.05 16.10
C ALA A 269 -20.67 -1.43 15.55
N PRO A 270 -20.72 -1.73 14.25
CA PRO A 270 -20.99 -3.06 13.73
C PRO A 270 -19.95 -4.13 14.12
N TYR A 271 -18.74 -3.72 14.52
CA TYR A 271 -17.61 -4.61 14.80
C TYR A 271 -17.31 -4.79 16.29
N ILE A 272 -18.19 -4.31 17.18
CA ILE A 272 -18.01 -4.44 18.63
C ILE A 272 -18.25 -5.85 19.16
N ASN A 273 -19.06 -6.65 18.46
CA ASN A 273 -19.30 -8.04 18.83
C ASN A 273 -18.15 -8.93 18.34
N ARG A 274 -17.18 -9.16 19.23
CA ARG A 274 -15.97 -9.95 18.89
C ARG A 274 -16.18 -11.47 18.90
N ASP A 275 -17.37 -11.94 19.28
CA ASP A 275 -17.75 -13.36 19.15
C ASP A 275 -18.19 -13.69 17.71
N GLU A 276 -18.56 -12.69 16.93
CA GLU A 276 -18.85 -12.82 15.51
C GLU A 276 -17.55 -12.90 14.70
N ASP A 277 -17.60 -13.64 13.59
CA ASP A 277 -16.53 -13.70 12.61
C ASP A 277 -16.78 -12.66 11.50
N PHE A 278 -15.78 -11.82 11.24
CA PHE A 278 -15.82 -10.82 10.18
C PHE A 278 -14.41 -10.53 9.65
N THR A 279 -14.35 -10.07 8.41
CA THR A 279 -13.10 -9.73 7.74
C THR A 279 -12.37 -8.58 8.46
N TYR A 280 -11.05 -8.61 8.47
CA TYR A 280 -10.14 -7.62 9.08
C TYR A 280 -10.18 -7.52 10.61
N LYS A 281 -10.77 -8.51 11.27
CA LYS A 281 -10.78 -8.64 12.73
C LYS A 281 -9.40 -9.01 13.24
N ILE A 282 -8.86 -8.21 14.15
CA ILE A 282 -7.65 -8.56 14.91
C ILE A 282 -8.05 -9.33 16.16
N ASP A 283 -7.53 -10.55 16.32
CA ASP A 283 -7.64 -11.38 17.53
C ASP A 283 -6.32 -12.16 17.76
N HIS A 284 -6.30 -13.04 18.76
CA HIS A 284 -5.06 -13.78 19.10
C HIS A 284 -4.56 -14.73 17.99
N SER A 285 -5.39 -15.10 17.03
CA SER A 285 -5.01 -15.95 15.90
C SER A 285 -4.57 -15.14 14.68
N ASP A 286 -4.81 -13.82 14.69
CA ASP A 286 -4.50 -12.91 13.59
C ASP A 286 -2.98 -12.73 13.42
N ARG A 287 -2.52 -12.66 12.16
CA ARG A 287 -1.09 -12.54 11.84
C ARG A 287 -0.50 -11.21 12.32
N CYS A 288 -1.26 -10.12 12.26
CA CYS A 288 -0.83 -8.83 12.76
C CYS A 288 -0.58 -8.89 14.27
N TYR A 289 -1.53 -9.45 15.06
CA TYR A 289 -1.34 -9.67 16.48
C TYR A 289 -0.07 -10.46 16.77
N GLN A 290 0.15 -11.58 16.06
CA GLN A 290 1.31 -12.45 16.28
C GLN A 290 2.62 -11.71 16.05
N LEU A 291 2.75 -10.98 14.93
CA LEU A 291 3.96 -10.22 14.60
C LEU A 291 4.26 -9.12 15.63
N PHE A 292 3.26 -8.33 16.01
CA PHE A 292 3.46 -7.31 17.04
C PHE A 292 3.87 -7.93 18.38
N LYS A 293 3.31 -9.10 18.75
CA LYS A 293 3.70 -9.82 19.97
C LYS A 293 5.12 -10.38 19.90
N GLU A 294 5.55 -10.91 18.75
CA GLU A 294 6.91 -11.39 18.50
C GLU A 294 7.94 -10.27 18.68
N HIS A 295 7.58 -9.03 18.29
CA HIS A 295 8.40 -7.82 18.46
C HIS A 295 8.22 -7.14 19.84
N GLY A 296 7.52 -7.77 20.79
CA GLY A 296 7.42 -7.33 22.17
C GLY A 296 6.37 -6.25 22.45
N PHE A 297 5.48 -5.98 21.50
CA PHE A 297 4.34 -5.08 21.73
C PHE A 297 3.28 -5.73 22.62
N THR A 298 2.53 -4.90 23.34
CA THR A 298 1.29 -5.29 24.02
C THR A 298 0.09 -4.84 23.20
N TRP A 299 -1.00 -5.57 23.29
CA TRP A 299 -2.22 -5.30 22.54
C TRP A 299 -3.33 -4.77 23.45
N GLY A 300 -4.04 -3.73 23.02
CA GLY A 300 -5.15 -3.14 23.78
C GLY A 300 -6.38 -4.05 23.88
N GLY A 301 -6.53 -5.02 22.98
CA GLY A 301 -7.55 -6.07 23.09
C GLY A 301 -7.37 -6.98 24.31
N ASP A 302 -6.17 -7.03 24.92
CA ASP A 302 -5.88 -7.78 26.15
C ASP A 302 -6.23 -6.97 27.42
N TRP A 303 -6.51 -5.67 27.33
CA TRP A 303 -6.79 -4.86 28.50
C TRP A 303 -8.07 -5.29 29.23
N ARG A 304 -8.17 -5.02 30.51
CA ARG A 304 -9.29 -5.50 31.34
C ARG A 304 -10.43 -4.53 31.48
N SER A 305 -10.14 -3.23 31.63
CA SER A 305 -11.12 -2.18 31.94
C SER A 305 -11.77 -1.58 30.69
N VAL A 306 -11.05 -1.59 29.61
CA VAL A 306 -11.46 -1.15 28.29
C VAL A 306 -10.88 -2.14 27.28
N LYS A 307 -11.38 -2.11 26.06
CA LYS A 307 -10.83 -2.88 24.94
C LYS A 307 -10.46 -1.92 23.83
N ASP A 308 -9.24 -2.06 23.30
CA ASP A 308 -8.75 -1.28 22.18
C ASP A 308 -8.15 -2.23 21.16
N TYR A 309 -8.99 -2.69 20.26
CA TYR A 309 -8.64 -3.79 19.37
C TYR A 309 -7.71 -3.38 18.24
N GLN A 310 -7.64 -2.08 17.91
CA GLN A 310 -6.71 -1.52 16.93
C GLN A 310 -5.29 -1.37 17.51
N HIS A 311 -5.16 -1.17 18.83
CA HIS A 311 -4.02 -0.57 19.52
C HIS A 311 -2.92 -1.56 19.89
N PHE A 312 -1.72 -1.31 19.38
CA PHE A 312 -0.48 -1.97 19.78
C PHE A 312 0.49 -0.95 20.36
N GLU A 313 1.06 -1.23 21.54
CA GLU A 313 2.02 -0.35 22.19
C GLU A 313 3.25 -1.09 22.70
N LYS A 314 4.43 -0.45 22.64
CA LYS A 314 5.66 -0.98 23.23
C LYS A 314 6.29 0.07 24.13
N LYS A 315 6.30 -0.24 25.43
CA LYS A 315 7.06 0.51 26.45
C LYS A 315 8.53 0.11 26.33
N GLU A 316 9.42 0.94 26.82
CA GLU A 316 10.86 0.70 26.81
C GLU A 316 11.26 -0.74 27.10
#